data_069a1e0afda1649280f2ad808aececb2
#
_entry.id   069a1e0afda1649280f2ad808aececb2
#
_cell.length_a   1.000
_cell.length_b   1.000
_cell.length_c   1.000
_cell.angle_alpha   90.00
_cell.angle_beta   90.00
_cell.angle_gamma   90.00
#
_symmetry.space_group_name_H-M   'P 1'
#
loop_
_entity.id
_entity.type
_entity.pdbx_description
1 polymer ?
#
loop_
_entity_poly.entity_id
_entity_poly.type
_entity_poly.pdbx_seq_one_letter_code
_entity_poly.pdbx_strand_id
1 'polypeptide(L)'
;WLSFTEIITDSSFPDGFAYAAVRFNAQEFQSYPKRMYRLKGTKIKVPNGTTIGSDNGRVIYPDGYTFDGTFKTNKEWCSDPAWVLYDLLTTDKGFGGSDGIIDEDTLDVFSFYSASAYNSELITDPITGTTEPRFSCNIIIQKKQDAFTIINDLCSVMRATPFYSVGSLKISQDRPNNTSTNTSDPQYIFTNANVSADGFIYSSIGSKGRFTEVEVSYFDNDTQQINFEYVSADEITALSGYTTKFGKIRKTLKSFACTSRGQANRLARWFLYTNLKEAELCSFRTTLEAGVVVRPSMIIGVADSLRAGVRRGGRIKSVTNTTTIVVDDANNTDLTAENSATLSVIMPDGLTESRSISSISGTTITVSSAFSTTPN
;
A
#
# COMPACT_ATOMS: atom_id res chain seq x y z
N TRP A 1 17.32 -29.02 -30.06
CA TRP A 1 18.44 -29.24 -29.12
C TRP A 1 18.92 -30.67 -29.31
N LEU A 2 20.11 -30.83 -29.88
CA LEU A 2 20.67 -32.19 -30.13
C LEU A 2 21.57 -32.64 -28.98
N SER A 3 22.20 -31.73 -28.25
CA SER A 3 22.87 -32.02 -26.98
C SER A 3 23.13 -30.78 -26.17
N PHE A 4 23.09 -30.91 -24.86
CA PHE A 4 23.60 -29.98 -23.88
C PHE A 4 24.70 -30.69 -23.09
N THR A 5 25.88 -30.10 -23.04
CA THR A 5 26.97 -30.61 -22.20
C THR A 5 27.41 -29.50 -21.25
N GLU A 6 27.26 -29.77 -19.98
CA GLU A 6 27.84 -28.94 -18.93
C GLU A 6 29.32 -29.34 -18.81
N ILE A 7 30.21 -28.41 -19.08
CA ILE A 7 31.64 -28.61 -18.85
C ILE A 7 32.00 -27.81 -17.61
N ILE A 8 32.15 -28.49 -16.50
CA ILE A 8 32.73 -27.93 -15.26
C ILE A 8 34.24 -28.13 -15.37
N THR A 9 34.92 -27.13 -15.85
CA THR A 9 36.39 -27.10 -15.83
C THR A 9 36.83 -26.18 -14.71
N ASP A 10 37.16 -26.79 -13.59
CA ASP A 10 37.95 -26.21 -12.52
C ASP A 10 37.28 -25.23 -11.54
N SER A 11 37.70 -25.38 -10.28
CA SER A 11 37.30 -24.62 -9.09
C SER A 11 37.86 -23.21 -9.01
N SER A 12 38.38 -22.65 -10.09
CA SER A 12 39.05 -21.33 -10.13
C SER A 12 38.15 -20.15 -10.47
N PHE A 13 36.82 -20.34 -10.60
CA PHE A 13 35.92 -19.21 -10.78
C PHE A 13 35.63 -18.55 -9.43
N PRO A 14 35.72 -17.21 -9.36
CA PRO A 14 35.40 -16.50 -8.13
C PRO A 14 33.95 -16.77 -7.72
N ASP A 15 33.74 -16.98 -6.43
CA ASP A 15 32.40 -17.16 -5.85
C ASP A 15 31.47 -15.99 -6.24
N GLY A 16 30.26 -16.32 -6.65
CA GLY A 16 29.23 -15.34 -7.01
C GLY A 16 29.07 -15.08 -8.51
N PHE A 17 29.74 -15.81 -9.37
CA PHE A 17 29.49 -15.77 -10.82
C PHE A 17 28.67 -16.97 -11.27
N ALA A 18 27.66 -16.70 -12.11
CA ALA A 18 26.93 -17.73 -12.85
C ALA A 18 27.26 -17.59 -14.35
N TYR A 19 27.60 -18.71 -14.99
CA TYR A 19 27.86 -18.74 -16.43
C TYR A 19 27.10 -19.90 -17.08
N ALA A 20 26.81 -19.73 -18.37
CA ALA A 20 26.27 -20.78 -19.21
C ALA A 20 27.17 -20.96 -20.43
N ALA A 21 27.74 -22.15 -20.59
CA ALA A 21 28.47 -22.54 -21.79
C ALA A 21 27.51 -23.27 -22.74
N VAL A 22 27.42 -22.82 -24.00
CA VAL A 22 26.54 -23.40 -24.97
C VAL A 22 27.32 -23.76 -26.22
N ARG A 23 27.21 -25.00 -26.63
CA ARG A 23 27.76 -25.54 -27.91
C ARG A 23 26.63 -25.81 -28.88
N PHE A 24 26.75 -25.33 -30.10
CA PHE A 24 25.79 -25.61 -31.16
C PHE A 24 26.53 -25.93 -32.50
N ASN A 25 25.86 -26.68 -33.34
CA ASN A 25 26.40 -27.08 -34.63
C ASN A 25 26.21 -25.92 -35.63
N ALA A 26 27.30 -25.42 -36.21
CA ALA A 26 27.26 -24.34 -37.19
C ALA A 26 26.63 -24.76 -38.53
N GLN A 27 26.49 -26.05 -38.80
CA GLN A 27 25.78 -26.54 -39.98
C GLN A 27 24.27 -26.42 -39.85
N GLU A 28 23.73 -26.44 -38.63
CA GLU A 28 22.29 -26.35 -38.34
C GLU A 28 21.83 -24.93 -38.08
N PHE A 29 22.75 -24.08 -37.57
CA PHE A 29 22.46 -22.68 -37.20
C PHE A 29 23.31 -21.73 -38.05
N GLN A 30 22.66 -21.01 -38.95
CA GLN A 30 23.33 -19.98 -39.77
C GLN A 30 23.76 -18.73 -39.01
N SER A 31 23.22 -18.51 -37.82
CA SER A 31 23.57 -17.39 -36.93
C SER A 31 23.45 -17.79 -35.47
N TYR A 32 24.07 -16.99 -34.58
CA TYR A 32 23.93 -17.19 -33.13
C TYR A 32 22.49 -17.03 -32.70
N PRO A 33 21.85 -18.08 -32.11
CA PRO A 33 20.47 -17.99 -31.65
C PRO A 33 20.34 -16.97 -30.52
N LYS A 34 19.34 -16.11 -30.59
CA LYS A 34 18.98 -15.22 -29.48
C LYS A 34 18.56 -16.05 -28.29
N ARG A 35 19.08 -15.73 -27.11
CA ARG A 35 18.79 -16.46 -25.86
C ARG A 35 18.35 -15.50 -24.79
N MET A 36 17.47 -15.99 -23.94
CA MET A 36 17.05 -15.31 -22.71
C MET A 36 17.22 -16.29 -21.55
N TYR A 37 17.67 -15.75 -20.43
CA TYR A 37 17.87 -16.53 -19.21
C TYR A 37 16.99 -15.97 -18.11
N ARG A 38 16.26 -16.85 -17.42
CA ARG A 38 15.54 -16.49 -16.21
C ARG A 38 16.47 -16.71 -15.03
N LEU A 39 16.80 -15.63 -14.34
CA LEU A 39 17.71 -15.66 -13.21
C LEU A 39 16.96 -15.35 -11.91
N LYS A 40 17.28 -16.07 -10.85
CA LYS A 40 17.01 -15.63 -9.49
C LYS A 40 18.09 -14.61 -9.15
N GLY A 41 17.70 -13.35 -9.03
CA GLY A 41 18.64 -12.22 -8.86
C GLY A 41 19.34 -12.21 -7.50
N THR A 42 19.67 -11.02 -7.01
CA THR A 42 20.39 -10.82 -5.75
C THR A 42 19.64 -11.42 -4.57
N LYS A 43 20.35 -12.13 -3.72
CA LYS A 43 19.83 -12.59 -2.42
C LYS A 43 19.80 -11.40 -1.46
N ILE A 44 18.71 -11.25 -0.72
CA ILE A 44 18.46 -10.11 0.17
C ILE A 44 18.23 -10.57 1.62
N LYS A 45 18.25 -9.62 2.55
CA LYS A 45 17.87 -9.86 3.95
C LYS A 45 16.41 -10.29 4.02
N VAL A 46 16.12 -11.38 4.73
CA VAL A 46 14.75 -11.86 4.97
C VAL A 46 14.53 -12.13 6.46
N PRO A 47 13.34 -11.88 7.01
CA PRO A 47 13.05 -12.06 8.42
C PRO A 47 13.36 -13.46 8.91
N ASN A 48 13.89 -13.56 10.12
CA ASN A 48 14.12 -14.85 10.77
C ASN A 48 12.80 -15.58 11.02
N GLY A 49 12.80 -16.90 11.00
CA GLY A 49 11.58 -17.71 11.22
C GLY A 49 10.60 -17.77 10.04
N THR A 50 10.90 -17.14 8.91
CA THR A 50 10.08 -17.21 7.68
C THR A 50 10.62 -18.24 6.69
N THR A 51 9.83 -18.61 5.70
CA THR A 51 10.28 -19.39 4.54
C THR A 51 10.01 -18.62 3.25
N ILE A 52 10.78 -18.93 2.19
CA ILE A 52 10.61 -18.30 0.89
C ILE A 52 10.07 -19.31 -0.11
N GLY A 53 9.00 -18.91 -0.82
CA GLY A 53 8.42 -19.71 -1.89
C GLY A 53 9.41 -19.91 -3.04
N SER A 54 9.66 -21.16 -3.42
CA SER A 54 10.68 -21.55 -4.40
C SER A 54 10.43 -20.95 -5.79
N ASP A 55 9.17 -20.77 -6.16
CA ASP A 55 8.76 -20.44 -7.52
C ASP A 55 8.61 -18.94 -7.74
N ASN A 56 8.11 -18.24 -6.74
CA ASN A 56 7.74 -16.82 -6.86
C ASN A 56 8.50 -15.89 -5.90
N GLY A 57 9.36 -16.41 -5.01
CA GLY A 57 10.10 -15.61 -4.05
C GLY A 57 9.25 -14.93 -2.97
N ARG A 58 8.02 -15.41 -2.76
CA ARG A 58 7.10 -14.91 -1.73
C ARG A 58 7.64 -15.20 -0.34
N VAL A 59 7.57 -14.23 0.57
CA VAL A 59 7.80 -14.49 1.99
C VAL A 59 6.59 -15.20 2.59
N ILE A 60 6.81 -16.30 3.27
CA ILE A 60 5.77 -17.09 3.94
C ILE A 60 5.95 -16.92 5.44
N TYR A 61 5.04 -16.19 6.04
CA TYR A 61 4.96 -16.00 7.49
C TYR A 61 4.16 -17.16 8.10
N PRO A 62 4.68 -17.87 9.11
CA PRO A 62 3.90 -18.87 9.84
C PRO A 62 2.69 -18.27 10.56
N ASP A 63 1.69 -19.07 10.85
CA ASP A 63 0.53 -18.64 11.62
C ASP A 63 0.97 -18.12 13.01
N GLY A 64 0.44 -16.97 13.40
CA GLY A 64 0.80 -16.31 14.66
C GLY A 64 2.20 -15.68 14.68
N TYR A 65 2.86 -15.56 13.52
CA TYR A 65 4.19 -14.97 13.43
C TYR A 65 4.22 -13.51 13.92
N THR A 66 5.17 -13.21 14.78
CA THR A 66 5.50 -11.85 15.21
C THR A 66 6.96 -11.58 14.88
N PHE A 67 7.21 -10.52 14.12
CA PHE A 67 8.56 -10.11 13.75
C PHE A 67 9.26 -9.49 14.96
N ASP A 68 10.45 -10.00 15.30
CA ASP A 68 11.27 -9.55 16.42
C ASP A 68 12.37 -8.54 16.03
N GLY A 69 12.40 -8.11 14.77
CA GLY A 69 13.44 -7.22 14.24
C GLY A 69 14.69 -7.95 13.73
N THR A 70 14.74 -9.29 13.80
CA THR A 70 15.92 -10.06 13.39
C THR A 70 15.79 -10.66 11.99
N PHE A 71 16.93 -10.81 11.31
CA PHE A 71 17.02 -11.39 9.98
C PHE A 71 17.78 -12.70 9.99
N LYS A 72 17.56 -13.53 8.99
CA LYS A 72 18.33 -14.75 8.78
C LYS A 72 19.80 -14.43 8.55
N THR A 73 20.69 -15.28 9.04
CA THR A 73 22.14 -15.17 8.80
C THR A 73 22.48 -15.22 7.31
N ASN A 74 21.79 -16.09 6.57
CA ASN A 74 22.00 -16.22 5.13
C ASN A 74 20.93 -15.45 4.36
N LYS A 75 21.36 -14.58 3.44
CA LYS A 75 20.46 -13.93 2.49
C LYS A 75 19.80 -14.94 1.55
N GLU A 76 18.54 -14.74 1.20
CA GLU A 76 17.78 -15.61 0.31
C GLU A 76 17.23 -14.81 -0.88
N TRP A 77 16.92 -15.50 -1.98
CA TRP A 77 16.22 -14.87 -3.09
C TRP A 77 14.76 -14.60 -2.69
N CYS A 78 14.37 -13.35 -2.76
CA CYS A 78 13.05 -12.90 -2.38
C CYS A 78 12.54 -11.85 -3.39
N SER A 79 11.25 -11.88 -3.70
CA SER A 79 10.59 -10.93 -4.62
C SER A 79 9.65 -9.96 -3.90
N ASP A 80 9.63 -9.94 -2.57
CA ASP A 80 8.81 -9.01 -1.81
C ASP A 80 9.35 -7.58 -1.94
N PRO A 81 8.56 -6.62 -2.46
CA PRO A 81 9.04 -5.26 -2.71
C PRO A 81 9.47 -4.51 -1.44
N ALA A 82 8.90 -4.81 -0.26
CA ALA A 82 9.28 -4.16 0.98
C ALA A 82 10.69 -4.59 1.42
N TRP A 83 11.00 -5.89 1.38
CA TRP A 83 12.34 -6.39 1.73
C TRP A 83 13.37 -6.09 0.66
N VAL A 84 12.97 -6.05 -0.63
CA VAL A 84 13.83 -5.57 -1.71
C VAL A 84 14.25 -4.12 -1.48
N LEU A 85 13.30 -3.26 -1.11
CA LEU A 85 13.60 -1.86 -0.77
C LEU A 85 14.46 -1.75 0.48
N TYR A 86 14.15 -2.51 1.54
CA TYR A 86 14.93 -2.50 2.77
C TYR A 86 16.39 -2.93 2.55
N ASP A 87 16.62 -4.02 1.81
CA ASP A 87 17.98 -4.48 1.50
C ASP A 87 18.73 -3.46 0.63
N LEU A 88 18.05 -2.80 -0.31
CA LEU A 88 18.64 -1.74 -1.13
C LEU A 88 19.07 -0.53 -0.28
N LEU A 89 18.28 -0.19 0.76
CA LEU A 89 18.60 0.92 1.66
C LEU A 89 19.72 0.59 2.65
N THR A 90 19.93 -0.69 2.98
CA THR A 90 20.88 -1.12 4.04
C THR A 90 22.12 -1.83 3.53
N THR A 91 22.25 -2.11 2.24
CA THR A 91 23.40 -2.85 1.69
C THR A 91 24.45 -1.89 1.11
N ASP A 92 25.73 -2.28 1.19
CA ASP A 92 26.87 -1.54 0.62
C ASP A 92 26.76 -1.38 -0.92
N LYS A 93 26.07 -2.28 -1.57
CA LYS A 93 25.81 -2.21 -3.03
C LYS A 93 24.62 -1.30 -3.39
N GLY A 94 23.92 -0.79 -2.38
CA GLY A 94 22.80 0.12 -2.50
C GLY A 94 23.12 1.49 -1.92
N PHE A 95 22.30 1.93 -0.96
CA PHE A 95 22.43 3.25 -0.32
C PHE A 95 22.95 3.18 1.13
N GLY A 96 23.12 1.98 1.67
CA GLY A 96 23.57 1.71 3.04
C GLY A 96 25.05 1.30 3.12
N GLY A 97 25.41 0.65 4.24
CA GLY A 97 26.76 0.17 4.52
C GLY A 97 27.65 1.19 5.23
N SER A 98 28.92 0.84 5.46
CA SER A 98 29.87 1.68 6.22
C SER A 98 30.13 3.06 5.60
N ASP A 99 30.01 3.19 4.29
CA ASP A 99 30.17 4.41 3.52
C ASP A 99 28.84 4.92 2.94
N GLY A 100 27.73 4.32 3.38
CA GLY A 100 26.38 4.62 2.89
C GLY A 100 25.81 5.92 3.45
N ILE A 101 24.78 6.44 2.75
CA ILE A 101 24.08 7.67 3.14
C ILE A 101 23.00 7.35 4.20
N ILE A 102 22.54 6.10 4.23
CA ILE A 102 21.42 5.66 5.09
C ILE A 102 21.95 4.66 6.13
N ASP A 103 21.82 5.03 7.38
CA ASP A 103 22.11 4.15 8.51
C ASP A 103 20.90 3.24 8.78
N GLU A 104 21.14 1.95 9.02
CA GLU A 104 20.09 0.96 9.28
C GLU A 104 19.22 1.35 10.50
N ASP A 105 19.82 1.96 11.52
CA ASP A 105 19.12 2.45 12.73
C ASP A 105 18.13 3.60 12.43
N THR A 106 18.26 4.24 11.26
CA THR A 106 17.33 5.30 10.84
C THR A 106 16.10 4.74 10.11
N LEU A 107 15.99 3.42 9.94
CA LEU A 107 14.85 2.78 9.28
C LEU A 107 13.90 2.15 10.30
N ASP A 108 12.62 2.41 10.17
CA ASP A 108 11.59 1.69 10.95
C ASP A 108 11.28 0.34 10.30
N VAL A 109 12.06 -0.67 10.64
CA VAL A 109 11.94 -2.04 10.08
C VAL A 109 10.54 -2.64 10.24
N PHE A 110 9.80 -2.24 11.27
CA PHE A 110 8.43 -2.74 11.51
C PHE A 110 7.43 -2.20 10.49
N SER A 111 7.66 -0.99 9.94
CA SER A 111 6.84 -0.50 8.83
C SER A 111 7.04 -1.33 7.57
N PHE A 112 8.27 -1.77 7.29
CA PHE A 112 8.58 -2.68 6.17
C PHE A 112 7.97 -4.06 6.38
N TYR A 113 8.07 -4.61 7.61
CA TYR A 113 7.40 -5.86 7.96
C TYR A 113 5.89 -5.78 7.74
N SER A 114 5.25 -4.71 8.22
CA SER A 114 3.81 -4.50 8.05
C SER A 114 3.39 -4.46 6.58
N ALA A 115 4.21 -3.84 5.72
CA ALA A 115 3.97 -3.83 4.28
C ALA A 115 4.21 -5.20 3.65
N SER A 116 5.29 -5.90 4.03
CA SER A 116 5.60 -7.24 3.52
C SER A 116 4.53 -8.27 3.90
N ALA A 117 4.00 -8.23 5.11
CA ALA A 117 2.91 -9.11 5.53
C ALA A 117 1.70 -8.98 4.60
N TYR A 118 1.33 -7.74 4.23
CA TYR A 118 0.25 -7.49 3.27
C TYR A 118 0.62 -7.86 1.82
N ASN A 119 1.86 -7.63 1.40
CA ASN A 119 2.34 -7.98 0.07
C ASN A 119 2.30 -9.49 -0.17
N SER A 120 2.63 -10.25 0.87
CA SER A 120 2.75 -11.71 0.83
C SER A 120 1.40 -12.46 0.85
N GLU A 121 0.28 -11.77 1.10
CA GLU A 121 -1.04 -12.40 1.03
C GLU A 121 -1.30 -12.98 -0.36
N LEU A 122 -1.87 -14.18 -0.41
CA LEU A 122 -2.23 -14.84 -1.65
C LEU A 122 -3.54 -14.29 -2.19
N ILE A 123 -3.50 -13.83 -3.43
CA ILE A 123 -4.67 -13.32 -4.16
C ILE A 123 -4.93 -14.21 -5.35
N THR A 124 -6.18 -14.62 -5.52
CA THR A 124 -6.60 -15.39 -6.69
C THR A 124 -6.79 -14.47 -7.88
N ASP A 125 -6.15 -14.78 -8.99
CA ASP A 125 -6.39 -14.12 -10.27
C ASP A 125 -7.80 -14.50 -10.77
N PRO A 126 -8.71 -13.55 -10.98
CA PRO A 126 -10.09 -13.82 -11.35
C PRO A 126 -10.24 -14.44 -12.75
N ILE A 127 -9.20 -14.37 -13.59
CA ILE A 127 -9.24 -14.90 -14.97
C ILE A 127 -8.67 -16.31 -15.03
N THR A 128 -7.49 -16.54 -14.42
CA THR A 128 -6.81 -17.86 -14.48
C THR A 128 -7.17 -18.79 -13.32
N GLY A 129 -7.70 -18.23 -12.22
CA GLY A 129 -7.93 -18.98 -10.99
C GLY A 129 -6.64 -19.33 -10.21
N THR A 130 -5.47 -18.95 -10.69
CA THR A 130 -4.19 -19.18 -10.00
C THR A 130 -4.02 -18.21 -8.85
N THR A 131 -3.32 -18.65 -7.79
CA THR A 131 -3.00 -17.80 -6.64
C THR A 131 -1.58 -17.27 -6.76
N GLU A 132 -1.40 -15.99 -6.46
CA GLU A 132 -0.11 -15.32 -6.47
C GLU A 132 0.00 -14.33 -5.30
N PRO A 133 1.24 -13.90 -4.92
CA PRO A 133 1.40 -12.82 -3.94
C PRO A 133 0.67 -11.56 -4.39
N ARG A 134 0.14 -10.80 -3.44
CA ARG A 134 -0.51 -9.51 -3.74
C ARG A 134 0.39 -8.58 -4.52
N PHE A 135 1.65 -8.45 -4.09
CA PHE A 135 2.68 -7.68 -4.77
C PHE A 135 4.00 -8.46 -4.83
N SER A 136 4.63 -8.43 -5.99
CA SER A 136 5.97 -8.96 -6.23
C SER A 136 6.77 -7.95 -7.05
N CYS A 137 8.09 -7.96 -6.87
CA CYS A 137 9.02 -7.06 -7.52
C CYS A 137 10.13 -7.86 -8.20
N ASN A 138 10.24 -7.75 -9.52
CA ASN A 138 11.30 -8.37 -10.31
C ASN A 138 11.86 -7.33 -11.28
N ILE A 139 13.06 -6.84 -11.01
CA ILE A 139 13.66 -5.75 -11.79
C ILE A 139 15.17 -5.92 -11.92
N ILE A 140 15.71 -5.40 -12.99
CA ILE A 140 17.14 -5.20 -13.21
C ILE A 140 17.39 -3.69 -13.33
N ILE A 141 18.14 -3.12 -12.39
CA ILE A 141 18.53 -1.71 -12.42
C ILE A 141 19.86 -1.62 -13.18
N GLN A 142 19.83 -1.16 -14.43
CA GLN A 142 21.00 -1.12 -15.31
C GLN A 142 21.62 0.28 -15.44
N LYS A 143 20.85 1.31 -15.12
CA LYS A 143 21.29 2.71 -15.28
C LYS A 143 21.39 3.38 -13.92
N LYS A 144 22.40 4.25 -13.78
CA LYS A 144 22.47 5.15 -12.64
C LYS A 144 21.27 6.09 -12.67
N GLN A 145 20.52 6.10 -11.59
CA GLN A 145 19.34 6.93 -11.39
C GLN A 145 19.46 7.65 -10.05
N ASP A 146 18.68 8.69 -9.88
CA ASP A 146 18.53 9.34 -8.59
C ASP A 146 17.92 8.39 -7.54
N ALA A 147 18.49 8.39 -6.33
CA ALA A 147 18.06 7.49 -5.25
C ALA A 147 16.57 7.65 -4.90
N PHE A 148 16.11 8.89 -4.83
CA PHE A 148 14.72 9.20 -4.50
C PHE A 148 13.75 8.65 -5.56
N THR A 149 14.12 8.71 -6.83
CA THR A 149 13.34 8.12 -7.94
C THR A 149 13.23 6.61 -7.79
N ILE A 150 14.33 5.90 -7.51
CA ILE A 150 14.32 4.44 -7.33
C ILE A 150 13.47 4.04 -6.12
N ILE A 151 13.59 4.77 -5.00
CA ILE A 151 12.79 4.52 -3.80
C ILE A 151 11.29 4.68 -4.10
N ASN A 152 10.90 5.76 -4.76
CA ASN A 152 9.50 6.00 -5.13
C ASN A 152 8.98 4.96 -6.13
N ASP A 153 9.79 4.56 -7.11
CA ASP A 153 9.42 3.53 -8.08
C ASP A 153 9.19 2.17 -7.39
N LEU A 154 10.06 1.77 -6.46
CA LEU A 154 9.89 0.55 -5.65
C LEU A 154 8.67 0.65 -4.73
N CYS A 155 8.46 1.79 -4.09
CA CYS A 155 7.27 2.03 -3.28
C CYS A 155 5.98 1.95 -4.12
N SER A 156 6.02 2.41 -5.37
CA SER A 156 4.85 2.38 -6.28
C SER A 156 4.38 0.95 -6.58
N VAL A 157 5.30 -0.04 -6.59
CA VAL A 157 4.95 -1.46 -6.81
C VAL A 157 3.93 -1.96 -5.80
N MET A 158 4.08 -1.57 -4.54
CA MET A 158 3.25 -2.00 -3.41
C MET A 158 2.28 -0.90 -2.92
N ARG A 159 2.10 0.18 -3.70
CA ARG A 159 1.25 1.33 -3.33
C ARG A 159 1.64 1.94 -1.99
N ALA A 160 2.93 2.04 -1.72
CA ALA A 160 3.45 2.65 -0.50
C ALA A 160 3.99 4.06 -0.76
N THR A 161 4.03 4.85 0.30
CA THR A 161 4.63 6.18 0.32
C THR A 161 5.71 6.21 1.38
N PRO A 162 6.98 6.51 1.02
CA PRO A 162 8.03 6.70 2.00
C PRO A 162 7.84 8.06 2.69
N PHE A 163 8.04 8.10 3.99
CA PHE A 163 8.00 9.34 4.77
C PHE A 163 8.94 9.30 5.95
N TYR A 164 9.40 10.48 6.38
CA TYR A 164 10.28 10.62 7.53
C TYR A 164 9.48 11.11 8.73
N SER A 165 9.55 10.40 9.84
CA SER A 165 8.84 10.76 11.06
C SER A 165 9.58 10.25 12.30
N VAL A 166 9.70 11.10 13.31
CA VAL A 166 10.31 10.77 14.62
C VAL A 166 11.72 10.19 14.46
N GLY A 167 12.54 10.82 13.61
CA GLY A 167 13.94 10.41 13.45
C GLY A 167 14.16 9.16 12.58
N SER A 168 13.10 8.56 12.01
CA SER A 168 13.22 7.36 11.17
C SER A 168 12.47 7.47 9.84
N LEU A 169 13.01 6.81 8.82
CA LEU A 169 12.34 6.59 7.54
C LEU A 169 11.37 5.43 7.67
N LYS A 170 10.14 5.68 7.29
CA LYS A 170 9.02 4.73 7.34
C LYS A 170 8.39 4.60 5.97
N ILE A 171 7.69 3.50 5.77
CA ILE A 171 6.78 3.35 4.63
C ILE A 171 5.35 3.19 5.12
N SER A 172 4.42 3.84 4.46
CA SER A 172 3.00 3.67 4.68
C SER A 172 2.35 3.18 3.40
N GLN A 173 1.55 2.13 3.51
CA GLN A 173 0.95 1.46 2.37
C GLN A 173 -0.53 1.82 2.24
N ASP A 174 -0.96 2.14 1.03
CA ASP A 174 -2.38 2.33 0.71
C ASP A 174 -3.09 0.98 0.71
N ARG A 175 -3.79 0.71 1.80
CA ARG A 175 -4.53 -0.53 2.05
C ARG A 175 -5.73 -0.27 2.97
N PRO A 176 -6.77 -1.13 2.95
CA PRO A 176 -7.87 -1.04 3.90
C PRO A 176 -7.36 -1.11 5.35
N ASN A 177 -7.99 -0.35 6.25
CA ASN A 177 -7.72 -0.49 7.69
C ASN A 177 -8.07 -1.90 8.15
N ASN A 178 -7.07 -2.62 8.64
CA ASN A 178 -7.26 -3.95 9.17
C ASN A 178 -7.51 -3.89 10.69
N THR A 179 -8.58 -3.25 11.10
CA THR A 179 -9.11 -3.43 12.45
C THR A 179 -10.15 -4.53 12.41
N SER A 180 -10.04 -5.50 13.30
CA SER A 180 -10.84 -6.74 13.33
C SER A 180 -12.36 -6.52 13.47
N THR A 181 -12.81 -5.29 13.64
CA THR A 181 -14.22 -4.96 13.88
C THR A 181 -14.84 -4.02 12.85
N ASN A 182 -14.05 -3.16 12.16
CA ASN A 182 -14.60 -2.25 11.16
C ASN A 182 -13.52 -1.67 10.25
N THR A 183 -13.37 -2.21 9.05
CA THR A 183 -12.35 -1.80 8.08
C THR A 183 -12.60 -0.41 7.47
N SER A 184 -13.76 0.17 7.71
CA SER A 184 -14.18 1.47 7.16
C SER A 184 -14.17 2.62 8.17
N ASP A 185 -13.94 2.35 9.47
CA ASP A 185 -13.93 3.42 10.47
C ASP A 185 -12.70 4.32 10.31
N PRO A 186 -12.88 5.64 10.29
CA PRO A 186 -11.78 6.57 10.22
C PRO A 186 -10.94 6.51 11.50
N GLN A 187 -9.60 6.51 11.34
CA GLN A 187 -8.67 6.49 12.46
C GLN A 187 -8.58 7.86 13.17
N TYR A 188 -8.95 8.92 12.46
CA TYR A 188 -9.02 10.28 13.00
C TYR A 188 -10.12 11.06 12.29
N ILE A 189 -10.82 11.95 13.00
CA ILE A 189 -11.91 12.74 12.44
C ILE A 189 -11.58 14.22 12.54
N PHE A 190 -11.65 14.92 11.40
CA PHE A 190 -11.51 16.36 11.30
C PHE A 190 -12.88 17.02 11.20
N THR A 191 -13.08 18.05 12.00
CA THR A 191 -14.30 18.85 12.05
C THR A 191 -13.92 20.32 12.01
N ASN A 192 -14.90 21.21 11.84
CA ASN A 192 -14.65 22.66 11.93
C ASN A 192 -14.11 23.09 13.31
N ALA A 193 -14.14 22.23 14.35
CA ALA A 193 -13.63 22.51 15.67
C ALA A 193 -12.13 22.27 15.85
N ASN A 194 -11.53 21.36 15.05
CA ASN A 194 -10.11 20.98 15.15
C ASN A 194 -9.29 21.29 13.89
N VAL A 195 -9.86 22.07 12.96
CA VAL A 195 -9.15 22.64 11.81
C VAL A 195 -9.00 24.15 11.96
N SER A 196 -8.12 24.76 11.16
CA SER A 196 -7.94 26.22 11.15
C SER A 196 -9.21 26.94 10.68
N ALA A 197 -9.28 28.25 10.95
CA ALA A 197 -10.40 29.09 10.55
C ALA A 197 -10.66 29.14 9.03
N ASP A 198 -9.67 28.77 8.20
CA ASP A 198 -9.81 28.68 6.74
C ASP A 198 -10.75 27.53 6.33
N GLY A 199 -11.02 26.58 7.24
CA GLY A 199 -11.92 25.45 6.99
C GLY A 199 -11.39 24.44 5.99
N PHE A 200 -12.31 23.82 5.26
CA PHE A 200 -12.04 22.77 4.27
C PHE A 200 -12.13 23.33 2.86
N ILE A 201 -11.14 23.04 2.03
CA ILE A 201 -11.08 23.43 0.63
C ILE A 201 -11.19 22.18 -0.23
N TYR A 202 -12.19 22.15 -1.11
CA TYR A 202 -12.44 21.00 -1.98
C TYR A 202 -12.02 21.31 -3.42
N SER A 203 -11.31 20.36 -4.03
CA SER A 203 -11.00 20.37 -5.44
C SER A 203 -11.31 19.00 -6.04
N SER A 204 -11.67 18.94 -7.31
CA SER A 204 -11.96 17.68 -7.97
C SER A 204 -11.30 17.61 -9.35
N ILE A 205 -11.02 16.37 -9.78
CA ILE A 205 -10.53 16.11 -11.12
C ILE A 205 -11.67 16.42 -12.13
N GLY A 206 -11.39 17.31 -13.07
CA GLY A 206 -12.34 17.62 -14.15
C GLY A 206 -12.65 16.40 -15.02
N SER A 207 -13.73 16.47 -15.78
CA SER A 207 -14.20 15.36 -16.65
C SER A 207 -13.13 14.85 -17.63
N LYS A 208 -12.25 15.72 -18.12
CA LYS A 208 -11.13 15.35 -19.02
C LYS A 208 -10.04 14.53 -18.36
N GLY A 209 -9.93 14.54 -17.04
CA GLY A 209 -8.98 13.75 -16.28
C GLY A 209 -9.53 12.40 -15.82
N ARG A 210 -10.76 12.07 -16.16
CA ARG A 210 -11.41 10.81 -15.76
C ARG A 210 -11.25 9.76 -16.84
N PHE A 211 -10.60 8.66 -16.49
CA PHE A 211 -10.37 7.55 -17.39
C PHE A 211 -11.35 6.42 -17.09
N THR A 212 -11.90 5.82 -18.16
CA THR A 212 -12.84 4.69 -18.06
C THR A 212 -12.23 3.37 -18.53
N GLU A 213 -11.08 3.44 -19.17
CA GLU A 213 -10.33 2.30 -19.65
C GLU A 213 -8.85 2.47 -19.30
N VAL A 214 -8.22 1.39 -18.82
CA VAL A 214 -6.79 1.38 -18.50
C VAL A 214 -6.13 0.19 -19.17
N GLU A 215 -5.00 0.46 -19.80
CA GLU A 215 -4.11 -0.52 -20.37
C GLU A 215 -2.79 -0.47 -19.61
N VAL A 216 -2.38 -1.60 -19.00
CA VAL A 216 -1.13 -1.71 -18.24
C VAL A 216 -0.16 -2.59 -18.99
N SER A 217 1.01 -2.05 -19.33
CA SER A 217 2.11 -2.83 -19.88
C SER A 217 2.94 -3.44 -18.76
N TYR A 218 3.25 -4.73 -18.87
CA TYR A 218 4.07 -5.48 -17.92
C TYR A 218 4.99 -6.45 -18.66
N PHE A 219 6.04 -6.93 -18.01
CA PHE A 219 6.90 -7.97 -18.57
C PHE A 219 6.37 -9.35 -18.14
N ASP A 220 5.95 -10.14 -19.10
CA ASP A 220 5.41 -11.47 -18.83
C ASP A 220 6.56 -12.49 -18.75
N ASN A 221 6.69 -13.16 -17.61
CA ASN A 221 7.71 -14.18 -17.40
C ASN A 221 7.50 -15.45 -18.21
N ASP A 222 6.28 -15.75 -18.59
CA ASP A 222 5.96 -17.00 -19.32
C ASP A 222 6.25 -16.85 -20.81
N THR A 223 5.83 -15.74 -21.39
CA THR A 223 6.07 -15.43 -22.80
C THR A 223 7.42 -14.72 -23.04
N GLN A 224 8.06 -14.22 -21.95
CA GLN A 224 9.31 -13.44 -21.98
C GLN A 224 9.23 -12.20 -22.89
N GLN A 225 8.06 -11.58 -22.91
CA GLN A 225 7.76 -10.39 -23.71
C GLN A 225 7.01 -9.36 -22.89
N ILE A 226 6.98 -8.13 -23.40
CA ILE A 226 6.09 -7.08 -22.86
C ILE A 226 4.68 -7.39 -23.35
N ASN A 227 3.79 -7.65 -22.42
CA ASN A 227 2.38 -7.85 -22.65
C ASN A 227 1.56 -6.70 -22.07
N PHE A 228 0.30 -6.62 -22.48
CA PHE A 228 -0.63 -5.57 -22.08
C PHE A 228 -1.86 -6.20 -21.43
N GLU A 229 -2.22 -5.70 -20.27
CA GLU A 229 -3.46 -6.04 -19.59
C GLU A 229 -4.43 -4.87 -19.70
N TYR A 230 -5.62 -5.15 -20.17
CA TYR A 230 -6.67 -4.17 -20.40
C TYR A 230 -7.82 -4.37 -19.42
N VAL A 231 -8.28 -3.28 -18.80
CA VAL A 231 -9.43 -3.29 -17.89
C VAL A 231 -10.33 -2.10 -18.21
N SER A 232 -11.63 -2.36 -18.31
CA SER A 232 -12.67 -1.35 -18.44
C SER A 232 -13.39 -1.09 -17.12
N ALA A 233 -13.88 0.12 -16.91
CA ALA A 233 -14.73 0.43 -15.75
C ALA A 233 -15.99 -0.44 -15.69
N ASP A 234 -16.53 -0.85 -16.84
CA ASP A 234 -17.73 -1.69 -16.93
C ASP A 234 -17.51 -3.11 -16.36
N GLU A 235 -16.24 -3.58 -16.27
CA GLU A 235 -15.88 -4.87 -15.65
C GLU A 235 -15.83 -4.80 -14.12
N ILE A 236 -15.95 -3.61 -13.55
CA ILE A 236 -15.89 -3.37 -12.11
C ILE A 236 -17.29 -2.94 -11.65
N THR A 237 -17.99 -3.80 -10.91
CA THR A 237 -19.36 -3.55 -10.46
C THR A 237 -19.55 -2.19 -9.78
N ALA A 238 -18.57 -1.77 -8.97
CA ALA A 238 -18.61 -0.48 -8.28
C ALA A 238 -18.47 0.73 -9.22
N LEU A 239 -18.04 0.52 -10.48
CA LEU A 239 -17.83 1.54 -11.51
C LEU A 239 -18.83 1.43 -12.67
N SER A 240 -19.89 0.66 -12.51
CA SER A 240 -20.93 0.52 -13.51
C SER A 240 -21.56 1.89 -13.84
N GLY A 241 -21.74 2.16 -15.13
CA GLY A 241 -22.32 3.41 -15.64
C GLY A 241 -21.34 4.58 -15.82
N TYR A 242 -20.09 4.48 -15.37
CA TYR A 242 -19.10 5.55 -15.57
C TYR A 242 -18.72 5.70 -17.05
N THR A 243 -18.63 4.58 -17.79
CA THR A 243 -18.37 4.61 -19.23
C THR A 243 -19.50 5.30 -20.00
N THR A 244 -20.74 5.08 -19.58
CA THR A 244 -21.90 5.80 -20.16
C THR A 244 -21.86 7.30 -19.83
N LYS A 245 -21.39 7.66 -18.62
CA LYS A 245 -21.35 9.04 -18.14
C LYS A 245 -20.23 9.88 -18.79
N PHE A 246 -19.03 9.30 -18.94
CA PHE A 246 -17.83 10.02 -19.38
C PHE A 246 -17.35 9.63 -20.77
N GLY A 247 -17.91 8.59 -21.38
CA GLY A 247 -17.41 7.99 -22.63
C GLY A 247 -16.22 7.08 -22.39
N LYS A 248 -15.68 6.52 -23.47
CA LYS A 248 -14.48 5.66 -23.44
C LYS A 248 -13.22 6.51 -23.52
N ILE A 249 -12.55 6.68 -22.41
CA ILE A 249 -11.30 7.44 -22.29
C ILE A 249 -10.24 6.50 -21.75
N ARG A 250 -9.24 6.17 -22.59
CA ARG A 250 -8.17 5.22 -22.26
C ARG A 250 -6.94 5.91 -21.70
N LYS A 251 -6.34 5.27 -20.70
CA LYS A 251 -5.02 5.60 -20.15
C LYS A 251 -4.10 4.40 -20.26
N THR A 252 -2.92 4.60 -20.83
CA THR A 252 -1.85 3.59 -20.82
C THR A 252 -0.92 3.85 -19.64
N LEU A 253 -0.67 2.82 -18.84
CA LEU A 253 0.26 2.81 -17.71
C LEU A 253 1.37 1.81 -17.99
N LYS A 254 2.58 2.13 -17.54
CA LYS A 254 3.70 1.19 -17.51
C LYS A 254 3.90 0.73 -16.06
N SER A 255 3.72 -0.56 -15.81
CA SER A 255 3.98 -1.10 -14.48
C SER A 255 5.48 -1.25 -14.25
N PHE A 256 5.95 -0.77 -13.11
CA PHE A 256 7.33 -0.94 -12.69
C PHE A 256 7.51 -2.32 -12.05
N ALA A 257 8.57 -3.03 -12.40
CA ALA A 257 8.97 -4.31 -11.80
C ALA A 257 7.90 -5.41 -11.75
N CYS A 258 6.81 -5.27 -12.49
CA CYS A 258 5.71 -6.22 -12.54
C CYS A 258 5.96 -7.29 -13.61
N THR A 259 5.88 -8.55 -13.22
CA THR A 259 6.07 -9.71 -14.10
C THR A 259 4.87 -10.66 -14.11
N SER A 260 3.76 -10.25 -13.51
CA SER A 260 2.53 -11.01 -13.43
C SER A 260 1.36 -10.26 -14.07
N ARG A 261 0.58 -10.98 -14.88
CA ARG A 261 -0.66 -10.46 -15.46
C ARG A 261 -1.69 -10.08 -14.39
N GLY A 262 -1.85 -10.94 -13.37
CA GLY A 262 -2.79 -10.68 -12.29
C GLY A 262 -2.44 -9.43 -11.49
N GLN A 263 -1.15 -9.18 -11.21
CA GLN A 263 -0.70 -7.94 -10.58
C GLN A 263 -0.96 -6.73 -11.47
N ALA A 264 -0.74 -6.82 -12.80
CA ALA A 264 -1.04 -5.75 -13.75
C ALA A 264 -2.55 -5.45 -13.78
N ASN A 265 -3.41 -6.48 -13.77
CA ASN A 265 -4.86 -6.33 -13.69
C ASN A 265 -5.31 -5.63 -12.40
N ARG A 266 -4.75 -6.01 -11.25
CA ARG A 266 -5.02 -5.34 -9.95
C ARG A 266 -4.59 -3.88 -9.95
N LEU A 267 -3.47 -3.55 -10.60
CA LEU A 267 -3.01 -2.18 -10.77
C LEU A 267 -4.00 -1.36 -11.61
N ALA A 268 -4.47 -1.91 -12.73
CA ALA A 268 -5.46 -1.26 -13.59
C ALA A 268 -6.78 -1.01 -12.86
N ARG A 269 -7.29 -2.01 -12.13
CA ARG A 269 -8.53 -1.91 -11.34
C ARG A 269 -8.42 -0.86 -10.23
N TRP A 270 -7.31 -0.85 -9.51
CA TRP A 270 -7.05 0.15 -8.47
C TRP A 270 -7.00 1.55 -9.05
N PHE A 271 -6.28 1.75 -10.17
CA PHE A 271 -6.20 3.05 -10.83
C PHE A 271 -7.57 3.57 -11.29
N LEU A 272 -8.39 2.71 -11.90
CA LEU A 272 -9.75 3.08 -12.30
C LEU A 272 -10.62 3.45 -11.11
N TYR A 273 -10.55 2.65 -10.05
CA TYR A 273 -11.34 2.91 -8.84
C TYR A 273 -10.97 4.26 -8.21
N THR A 274 -9.70 4.50 -7.99
CA THR A 274 -9.17 5.75 -7.41
C THR A 274 -9.52 6.95 -8.29
N ASN A 275 -9.32 6.84 -9.59
CA ASN A 275 -9.58 7.93 -10.53
C ASN A 275 -11.07 8.29 -10.63
N LEU A 276 -11.97 7.32 -10.57
CA LEU A 276 -13.41 7.53 -10.77
C LEU A 276 -14.18 7.75 -9.46
N LYS A 277 -13.84 7.06 -8.39
CA LYS A 277 -14.53 7.15 -7.08
C LYS A 277 -13.88 8.16 -6.13
N GLU A 278 -12.55 8.19 -6.09
CA GLU A 278 -11.78 9.00 -5.15
C GLU A 278 -11.24 10.29 -5.83
N ALA A 279 -12.05 10.86 -6.70
CA ALA A 279 -11.66 11.98 -7.56
C ALA A 279 -11.75 13.35 -6.88
N GLU A 280 -12.08 13.42 -5.61
CA GLU A 280 -12.17 14.64 -4.83
C GLU A 280 -11.04 14.75 -3.83
N LEU A 281 -10.40 15.90 -3.79
CA LEU A 281 -9.36 16.26 -2.86
C LEU A 281 -9.90 17.27 -1.86
N CYS A 282 -9.73 16.99 -0.57
CA CYS A 282 -10.03 17.90 0.52
C CYS A 282 -8.72 18.37 1.17
N SER A 283 -8.49 19.67 1.17
CA SER A 283 -7.30 20.29 1.77
C SER A 283 -7.71 21.15 2.96
N PHE A 284 -6.98 21.04 4.06
CA PHE A 284 -7.21 21.85 5.28
C PHE A 284 -5.93 21.93 6.10
N ARG A 285 -5.91 22.86 7.05
CA ARG A 285 -4.84 23.01 8.04
C ARG A 285 -5.35 22.61 9.41
N THR A 286 -4.53 21.94 10.19
CA THR A 286 -4.89 21.46 11.52
C THR A 286 -3.81 21.79 12.55
N THR A 287 -4.04 21.43 13.81
CA THR A 287 -3.09 21.61 14.91
C THR A 287 -1.94 20.61 14.82
N LEU A 288 -0.83 20.92 15.51
CA LEU A 288 0.33 20.05 15.60
C LEU A 288 0.00 18.70 16.25
N GLU A 289 -0.93 18.68 17.19
CA GLU A 289 -1.39 17.45 17.87
C GLU A 289 -1.92 16.40 16.89
N ALA A 290 -2.78 16.83 15.96
CA ALA A 290 -3.25 15.93 14.90
C ALA A 290 -2.11 15.45 14.00
N GLY A 291 -1.10 16.30 13.75
CA GLY A 291 0.08 15.96 12.93
C GLY A 291 0.98 14.89 13.56
N VAL A 292 0.92 14.67 14.87
CA VAL A 292 1.66 13.59 15.56
C VAL A 292 0.99 12.24 15.34
N VAL A 293 -0.35 12.22 15.31
CA VAL A 293 -1.15 10.98 15.20
C VAL A 293 -1.37 10.56 13.76
N VAL A 294 -1.73 11.53 12.89
CA VAL A 294 -2.07 11.24 11.48
C VAL A 294 -0.82 11.01 10.66
N ARG A 295 -0.83 9.92 9.91
CA ARG A 295 0.26 9.48 9.03
C ARG A 295 -0.22 9.40 7.58
N PRO A 296 0.67 9.47 6.59
CA PRO A 296 0.31 9.18 5.20
C PRO A 296 -0.42 7.85 5.07
N SER A 297 -1.36 7.75 4.14
CA SER A 297 -2.22 6.58 3.86
C SER A 297 -3.20 6.17 4.99
N MET A 298 -3.34 6.97 6.05
CA MET A 298 -4.41 6.74 7.04
C MET A 298 -5.77 7.17 6.50
N ILE A 299 -6.80 6.42 6.85
CA ILE A 299 -8.18 6.78 6.57
C ILE A 299 -8.64 7.78 7.64
N ILE A 300 -9.00 8.98 7.20
CA ILE A 300 -9.50 10.05 8.05
C ILE A 300 -10.95 10.39 7.69
N GLY A 301 -11.72 10.81 8.69
CA GLY A 301 -13.06 11.34 8.52
C GLY A 301 -13.01 12.88 8.39
N VAL A 302 -13.83 13.43 7.52
CA VAL A 302 -14.03 14.88 7.39
C VAL A 302 -15.51 15.19 7.60
N ALA A 303 -15.81 15.91 8.70
CA ALA A 303 -17.15 16.35 9.06
C ALA A 303 -17.25 17.88 8.89
N ASP A 304 -17.44 18.32 7.65
CA ASP A 304 -17.61 19.72 7.31
C ASP A 304 -19.07 20.14 7.43
N SER A 305 -19.36 21.10 8.33
CA SER A 305 -20.71 21.63 8.54
C SER A 305 -21.29 22.34 7.33
N LEU A 306 -20.45 23.00 6.53
CA LEU A 306 -20.91 23.71 5.31
C LEU A 306 -21.39 22.74 4.24
N ARG A 307 -20.75 21.57 4.15
CA ARG A 307 -21.12 20.55 3.17
C ARG A 307 -22.25 19.64 3.62
N ALA A 308 -22.28 19.33 4.93
CA ALA A 308 -23.34 18.53 5.54
C ALA A 308 -24.66 19.31 5.76
N GLY A 309 -24.61 20.64 5.66
CA GLY A 309 -25.77 21.50 5.93
C GLY A 309 -26.12 21.68 7.41
N VAL A 310 -25.49 20.89 8.28
CA VAL A 310 -25.67 20.96 9.73
C VAL A 310 -24.33 20.70 10.42
N ARG A 311 -24.13 21.32 11.58
CA ARG A 311 -22.95 21.08 12.40
C ARG A 311 -23.03 19.67 13.00
N ARG A 312 -22.16 18.78 12.55
CA ARG A 312 -22.07 17.41 13.05
C ARG A 312 -20.80 17.12 13.85
N GLY A 313 -20.11 18.14 14.29
CA GLY A 313 -18.91 18.05 15.10
C GLY A 313 -18.85 19.19 16.10
N GLY A 314 -18.16 18.99 17.23
CA GLY A 314 -18.03 19.95 18.29
C GLY A 314 -16.93 19.57 19.26
N ARG A 315 -16.98 20.15 20.45
CA ARG A 315 -16.05 19.87 21.54
C ARG A 315 -16.77 19.24 22.71
N ILE A 316 -16.09 18.36 23.40
CA ILE A 316 -16.55 17.86 24.69
C ILE A 316 -16.41 19.02 25.69
N LYS A 317 -17.53 19.34 26.37
CA LYS A 317 -17.57 20.33 27.43
C LYS A 317 -17.25 19.70 28.78
N SER A 318 -17.77 18.53 29.03
CA SER A 318 -17.48 17.72 30.22
C SER A 318 -17.88 16.25 30.00
N VAL A 319 -17.26 15.37 30.76
CA VAL A 319 -17.55 13.93 30.70
C VAL A 319 -18.14 13.51 32.04
N THR A 320 -19.30 12.89 32.03
CA THR A 320 -19.95 12.37 33.24
C THR A 320 -19.41 10.98 33.58
N ASN A 321 -19.30 10.13 32.57
CA ASN A 321 -18.72 8.79 32.68
C ASN A 321 -18.37 8.26 31.27
N THR A 322 -17.91 7.01 31.14
CA THR A 322 -17.52 6.38 29.88
C THR A 322 -18.67 6.17 28.88
N THR A 323 -19.91 6.44 29.26
CA THR A 323 -21.09 6.31 28.37
C THR A 323 -21.81 7.64 28.16
N THR A 324 -21.53 8.67 28.95
CA THR A 324 -22.29 9.92 28.92
C THR A 324 -21.37 11.11 28.85
N ILE A 325 -21.48 11.88 27.78
CA ILE A 325 -20.68 13.07 27.50
C ILE A 325 -21.60 14.28 27.32
N VAL A 326 -21.12 15.44 27.75
CA VAL A 326 -21.74 16.74 27.51
C VAL A 326 -20.94 17.48 26.46
N VAL A 327 -21.58 17.87 25.37
CA VAL A 327 -20.97 18.59 24.26
C VAL A 327 -21.28 20.09 24.32
N ASP A 328 -20.51 20.88 23.56
CA ASP A 328 -20.68 22.33 23.51
C ASP A 328 -22.02 22.75 22.84
N ASP A 329 -22.44 21.98 21.85
CA ASP A 329 -23.68 22.19 21.14
C ASP A 329 -24.23 20.85 20.60
N ALA A 330 -25.42 20.48 20.99
CA ALA A 330 -26.11 19.28 20.51
C ALA A 330 -27.39 19.62 19.71
N ASN A 331 -27.44 20.74 19.06
CA ASN A 331 -28.60 21.23 18.29
C ASN A 331 -28.93 20.34 17.06
N ASN A 332 -28.95 19.04 17.23
CA ASN A 332 -29.24 18.08 16.17
C ASN A 332 -30.40 17.17 16.59
N THR A 333 -31.61 17.62 16.37
CA THR A 333 -32.82 16.84 16.57
C THR A 333 -32.89 15.60 15.68
N ASP A 334 -32.03 15.51 14.65
CA ASP A 334 -32.00 14.38 13.71
C ASP A 334 -31.10 13.21 14.16
N LEU A 335 -30.32 13.40 15.25
CA LEU A 335 -29.42 12.39 15.78
C LEU A 335 -30.15 11.55 16.84
N THR A 336 -31.14 10.77 16.44
CA THR A 336 -31.82 9.85 17.33
C THR A 336 -31.27 8.43 17.23
N ALA A 337 -31.50 7.61 18.26
CA ALA A 337 -31.12 6.19 18.21
C ALA A 337 -31.83 5.45 17.05
N GLU A 338 -32.99 5.93 16.61
CA GLU A 338 -33.76 5.37 15.48
C GLU A 338 -33.03 5.53 14.14
N ASN A 339 -32.23 6.57 14.01
CA ASN A 339 -31.42 6.82 12.78
C ASN A 339 -30.05 6.15 12.80
N SER A 340 -29.79 5.23 13.73
CA SER A 340 -28.50 4.53 13.89
C SER A 340 -27.31 5.49 13.96
N ALA A 341 -27.49 6.65 14.57
CA ALA A 341 -26.45 7.66 14.70
C ALA A 341 -25.29 7.15 15.57
N THR A 342 -24.09 7.46 15.13
CA THR A 342 -22.84 7.06 15.81
C THR A 342 -22.11 8.31 16.30
N LEU A 343 -21.66 8.28 17.55
CA LEU A 343 -20.78 9.28 18.11
C LEU A 343 -19.32 8.80 18.02
N SER A 344 -18.50 9.57 17.34
CA SER A 344 -17.06 9.34 17.26
C SER A 344 -16.32 10.39 18.10
N VAL A 345 -15.45 9.94 18.97
CA VAL A 345 -14.70 10.79 19.92
C VAL A 345 -13.22 10.52 19.76
N ILE A 346 -12.42 11.58 19.80
CA ILE A 346 -10.95 11.47 19.88
C ILE A 346 -10.60 11.19 21.35
N MET A 347 -9.96 10.05 21.57
CA MET A 347 -9.59 9.58 22.90
C MET A 347 -8.26 10.21 23.38
N PRO A 348 -7.89 10.08 24.66
CA PRO A 348 -6.63 10.64 25.18
C PRO A 348 -5.36 10.11 24.51
N ASP A 349 -5.42 8.93 23.89
CA ASP A 349 -4.33 8.35 23.09
C ASP A 349 -4.23 8.93 21.67
N GLY A 350 -5.14 9.86 21.32
CA GLY A 350 -5.23 10.48 19.99
C GLY A 350 -5.97 9.66 18.95
N LEU A 351 -6.42 8.46 19.26
CA LEU A 351 -7.20 7.63 18.35
C LEU A 351 -8.70 7.93 18.47
N THR A 352 -9.45 7.56 17.44
CA THR A 352 -10.90 7.74 17.42
C THR A 352 -11.60 6.45 17.84
N GLU A 353 -12.53 6.57 18.80
CA GLU A 353 -13.48 5.53 19.12
C GLU A 353 -14.90 5.95 18.72
N SER A 354 -15.66 5.01 18.15
CA SER A 354 -17.04 5.23 17.70
C SER A 354 -18.02 4.34 18.49
N ARG A 355 -19.11 4.93 18.92
CA ARG A 355 -20.18 4.22 19.64
C ARG A 355 -21.56 4.69 19.13
N SER A 356 -22.51 3.76 19.03
CA SER A 356 -23.88 4.11 18.68
C SER A 356 -24.52 4.97 19.77
N ILE A 357 -25.25 6.00 19.36
CA ILE A 357 -25.97 6.88 20.28
C ILE A 357 -27.22 6.17 20.80
N SER A 358 -27.37 6.14 22.10
CA SER A 358 -28.57 5.61 22.77
C SER A 358 -29.64 6.70 23.00
N SER A 359 -29.22 7.88 23.44
CA SER A 359 -30.11 9.02 23.63
C SER A 359 -29.37 10.35 23.60
N ILE A 360 -30.14 11.40 23.27
CA ILE A 360 -29.66 12.80 23.32
C ILE A 360 -30.68 13.59 24.14
N SER A 361 -30.18 14.32 25.13
CA SER A 361 -30.99 15.21 25.94
C SER A 361 -30.28 16.56 26.09
N GLY A 362 -30.75 17.56 25.36
CA GLY A 362 -30.05 18.85 25.26
C GLY A 362 -28.64 18.68 24.74
N THR A 363 -27.64 19.08 25.53
CA THR A 363 -26.22 18.93 25.20
C THR A 363 -25.61 17.62 25.69
N THR A 364 -26.41 16.74 26.32
CA THR A 364 -25.94 15.46 26.86
C THR A 364 -26.21 14.35 25.87
N ILE A 365 -25.17 13.61 25.51
CA ILE A 365 -25.24 12.44 24.61
C ILE A 365 -24.88 11.20 25.42
N THR A 366 -25.76 10.20 25.36
CA THR A 366 -25.52 8.88 25.96
C THR A 366 -25.31 7.86 24.85
N VAL A 367 -24.27 7.06 24.97
CA VAL A 367 -23.95 5.98 24.00
C VAL A 367 -24.37 4.63 24.54
N SER A 368 -24.60 3.68 23.62
CA SER A 368 -25.12 2.33 23.94
C SER A 368 -24.08 1.42 24.60
N SER A 369 -22.79 1.69 24.42
CA SER A 369 -21.68 0.94 25.04
C SER A 369 -20.59 1.90 25.50
N ALA A 370 -19.87 1.53 26.54
CA ALA A 370 -18.83 2.36 27.12
C ALA A 370 -17.63 2.55 26.16
N PHE A 371 -17.00 3.72 26.22
CA PHE A 371 -15.68 3.94 25.64
C PHE A 371 -14.64 3.17 26.43
N SER A 372 -13.50 2.85 25.82
CA SER A 372 -12.41 2.08 26.44
C SER A 372 -11.83 2.79 27.66
N THR A 373 -11.78 4.12 27.61
CA THR A 373 -11.36 5.02 28.68
C THR A 373 -12.28 6.22 28.75
N THR A 374 -12.12 7.07 29.75
CA THR A 374 -12.88 8.33 29.83
C THR A 374 -12.35 9.29 28.74
N PRO A 375 -13.19 9.76 27.80
CA PRO A 375 -12.81 10.80 26.86
C PRO A 375 -12.37 12.09 27.57
N ASN A 376 -11.50 12.86 26.92
CA ASN A 376 -11.04 14.16 27.47
C ASN A 376 -11.91 15.31 26.99
#